data_9f1403079df519c8032011f3e2d7d426
#
_entry.id   9f1403079df519c8032011f3e2d7d426
#
_cell.length_a   1.000
_cell.length_b   1.000
_cell.length_c   1.000
_cell.angle_alpha   90.00
_cell.angle_beta   90.00
_cell.angle_gamma   90.00
#
_symmetry.space_group_name_H-M   'P 1'
#
loop_
_entity.id
_entity.type
_entity.pdbx_description
1 polymer ?
#
loop_
_entity_poly.entity_id
_entity_poly.type
_entity_poly.pdbx_seq_one_letter_code
_entity_poly.pdbx_strand_id
1 'polypeptide(L)'
;MKKIIFILLSIFSILSFSDEYKIIADYNVKISKTEQENNSVEIEKVIKKEFSQDKMIKEFLQYEPKEYQEYYASKWDVITKNIQNVIKEIRFLPNKKVLSIVTIISPDPENFISKKLDEEAAKRYKQKTGKSIETLKNQKLSEEETKKMITDFNSAMAEVVDEKLAATVKYSYVDYTVELIKKGNSWEILDIKQLNK
;
A
#
# COMPACT_ATOMS: atom_id res chain seq x y z
N MET A 1 -12.58 41.55 2.99
CA MET A 1 -13.31 40.30 3.32
C MET A 1 -13.21 39.27 2.20
N LYS A 2 -12.01 38.80 1.87
CA LYS A 2 -11.78 37.76 0.80
C LYS A 2 -10.70 36.74 1.17
N LYS A 3 -10.29 36.61 2.44
CA LYS A 3 -9.23 35.72 2.90
C LYS A 3 -9.69 34.57 3.82
N ILE A 4 -10.98 34.43 4.08
CA ILE A 4 -11.51 33.42 5.02
C ILE A 4 -12.08 32.17 4.27
N ILE A 5 -12.29 32.24 2.95
CA ILE A 5 -12.93 31.15 2.18
C ILE A 5 -11.92 30.07 1.77
N PHE A 6 -10.61 30.36 1.78
CA PHE A 6 -9.60 29.37 1.37
C PHE A 6 -9.17 28.37 2.46
N ILE A 7 -9.49 28.64 3.73
CA ILE A 7 -9.13 27.76 4.86
C ILE A 7 -10.19 26.67 5.10
N LEU A 8 -11.41 26.86 4.61
CA LEU A 8 -12.48 25.86 4.77
C LEU A 8 -12.47 24.74 3.72
N LEU A 9 -11.74 24.88 2.63
CA LEU A 9 -11.62 23.85 1.59
C LEU A 9 -10.47 22.88 1.84
N SER A 10 -9.52 23.21 2.70
CA SER A 10 -8.43 22.31 3.10
C SER A 10 -8.77 21.39 4.28
N ILE A 11 -9.91 21.59 4.94
CA ILE A 11 -10.36 20.75 6.06
C ILE A 11 -11.25 19.59 5.57
N PHE A 12 -11.73 19.64 4.32
CA PHE A 12 -12.57 18.58 3.75
C PHE A 12 -11.80 17.43 3.10
N SER A 13 -10.48 17.47 3.05
CA SER A 13 -9.66 16.36 2.56
C SER A 13 -9.21 15.37 3.66
N ILE A 14 -9.63 15.59 4.91
CA ILE A 14 -9.59 14.57 5.96
C ILE A 14 -11.03 14.14 6.25
N LEU A 15 -11.77 13.77 5.23
CA LEU A 15 -12.79 12.78 5.42
C LEU A 15 -12.00 11.48 5.67
N SER A 16 -11.72 11.21 6.94
CA SER A 16 -11.59 9.85 7.40
C SER A 16 -12.79 9.11 6.78
N PHE A 17 -12.57 8.32 5.76
CA PHE A 17 -13.43 7.21 5.49
C PHE A 17 -13.38 6.41 6.79
N SER A 18 -14.35 6.63 7.68
CA SER A 18 -14.68 5.63 8.67
C SER A 18 -15.07 4.45 7.81
N ASP A 19 -14.18 3.46 7.75
CA ASP A 19 -14.42 2.21 7.05
C ASP A 19 -15.57 1.52 7.76
N GLU A 20 -16.81 1.94 7.48
CA GLU A 20 -18.00 1.22 7.89
C GLU A 20 -18.08 -0.04 7.03
N TYR A 21 -17.32 -1.06 7.45
CA TYR A 21 -17.47 -2.37 6.86
C TYR A 21 -18.71 -3.06 7.45
N LYS A 22 -19.31 -3.92 6.63
CA LYS A 22 -20.47 -4.70 7.02
C LYS A 22 -20.07 -5.83 7.96
N ILE A 23 -20.66 -5.87 9.17
CA ILE A 23 -20.48 -6.99 10.11
C ILE A 23 -21.69 -7.90 10.03
N ILE A 24 -21.46 -9.19 9.78
CA ILE A 24 -22.51 -10.21 9.63
C ILE A 24 -22.15 -11.42 10.49
N ALA A 25 -23.13 -12.04 11.09
CA ALA A 25 -22.99 -13.39 11.63
C ALA A 25 -23.92 -14.34 10.87
N ASP A 26 -23.43 -15.52 10.51
CA ASP A 26 -24.27 -16.57 9.93
C ASP A 26 -25.36 -17.00 10.93
N TYR A 27 -26.48 -17.44 10.42
CA TYR A 27 -27.69 -17.74 11.22
C TYR A 27 -27.47 -18.77 12.36
N ASN A 28 -26.46 -19.61 12.23
CA ASN A 28 -26.10 -20.65 13.23
C ASN A 28 -24.94 -20.21 14.15
N VAL A 29 -24.47 -18.98 14.06
CA VAL A 29 -23.40 -18.41 14.90
C VAL A 29 -24.04 -17.63 16.05
N LYS A 30 -23.91 -18.15 17.28
CA LYS A 30 -24.37 -17.48 18.50
C LYS A 30 -23.27 -16.55 19.00
N ILE A 31 -23.32 -15.28 18.62
CA ILE A 31 -22.37 -14.24 19.02
C ILE A 31 -23.16 -12.95 19.26
N SER A 32 -22.93 -12.28 20.40
CA SER A 32 -23.58 -11.01 20.70
C SER A 32 -23.07 -9.88 19.81
N LYS A 33 -23.86 -8.82 19.63
CA LYS A 33 -23.45 -7.65 18.85
C LYS A 33 -22.16 -7.02 19.37
N THR A 34 -22.06 -6.84 20.69
CA THR A 34 -20.84 -6.29 21.33
C THR A 34 -19.62 -7.18 21.08
N GLU A 35 -19.79 -8.48 21.10
CA GLU A 35 -18.69 -9.42 20.83
C GLU A 35 -18.29 -9.39 19.34
N GLN A 36 -19.25 -9.23 18.42
CA GLN A 36 -18.96 -9.03 16.99
C GLN A 36 -18.13 -7.76 16.80
N GLU A 37 -18.55 -6.64 17.38
CA GLU A 37 -17.86 -5.36 17.30
C GLU A 37 -16.42 -5.45 17.84
N ASN A 38 -16.24 -6.02 19.04
CA ASN A 38 -14.91 -6.17 19.64
C ASN A 38 -14.00 -7.08 18.81
N ASN A 39 -14.50 -8.23 18.36
CA ASN A 39 -13.72 -9.13 17.51
C ASN A 39 -13.39 -8.49 16.15
N SER A 40 -14.30 -7.69 15.59
CA SER A 40 -14.07 -7.02 14.31
C SER A 40 -12.92 -6.04 14.37
N VAL A 41 -12.76 -5.30 15.46
CA VAL A 41 -11.60 -4.40 15.67
C VAL A 41 -10.27 -5.18 15.70
N GLU A 42 -10.27 -6.36 16.34
CA GLU A 42 -9.07 -7.20 16.38
C GLU A 42 -8.76 -7.81 15.00
N ILE A 43 -9.79 -8.28 14.29
CA ILE A 43 -9.69 -8.83 12.94
C ILE A 43 -9.16 -7.76 11.99
N GLU A 44 -9.69 -6.53 12.06
CA GLU A 44 -9.23 -5.40 11.28
C GLU A 44 -7.73 -5.14 11.46
N LYS A 45 -7.23 -5.17 12.71
CA LYS A 45 -5.80 -5.01 12.99
C LYS A 45 -4.95 -6.10 12.33
N VAL A 46 -5.43 -7.36 12.36
CA VAL A 46 -4.73 -8.48 11.71
C VAL A 46 -4.69 -8.30 10.20
N ILE A 47 -5.83 -7.94 9.59
CA ILE A 47 -5.92 -7.69 8.15
C ILE A 47 -5.05 -6.50 7.73
N LYS A 48 -5.15 -5.36 8.44
CA LYS A 48 -4.33 -4.17 8.14
C LYS A 48 -2.83 -4.44 8.27
N LYS A 49 -2.42 -5.30 9.22
CA LYS A 49 -1.03 -5.73 9.34
C LYS A 49 -0.61 -6.62 8.16
N GLU A 50 -1.48 -7.52 7.72
CA GLU A 50 -1.22 -8.42 6.58
C GLU A 50 -1.02 -7.65 5.29
N PHE A 51 -1.86 -6.67 5.02
CA PHE A 51 -1.79 -5.80 3.85
C PHE A 51 -1.05 -4.47 4.14
N SER A 52 -0.14 -4.47 5.13
CA SER A 52 0.65 -3.27 5.44
C SER A 52 1.68 -3.00 4.36
N GLN A 53 2.03 -1.73 4.20
CA GLN A 53 3.08 -1.28 3.29
C GLN A 53 4.40 -2.03 3.52
N ASP A 54 4.84 -2.13 4.78
CA ASP A 54 6.09 -2.83 5.14
C ASP A 54 6.08 -4.30 4.70
N LYS A 55 4.93 -4.99 4.83
CA LYS A 55 4.81 -6.37 4.40
C LYS A 55 4.85 -6.49 2.89
N MET A 56 4.13 -5.64 2.18
CA MET A 56 4.16 -5.60 0.72
C MET A 56 5.57 -5.35 0.19
N ILE A 57 6.29 -4.36 0.74
CA ILE A 57 7.68 -4.08 0.35
C ILE A 57 8.55 -5.31 0.61
N LYS A 58 8.44 -5.94 1.78
CA LYS A 58 9.22 -7.12 2.12
C LYS A 58 8.95 -8.29 1.16
N GLU A 59 7.72 -8.49 0.73
CA GLU A 59 7.36 -9.52 -0.24
C GLU A 59 7.94 -9.22 -1.62
N PHE A 60 7.94 -7.97 -2.07
CA PHE A 60 8.58 -7.59 -3.33
C PHE A 60 10.09 -7.79 -3.28
N LEU A 61 10.74 -7.39 -2.17
CA LEU A 61 12.18 -7.46 -2.03
C LEU A 61 12.74 -8.89 -2.00
N GLN A 62 11.96 -9.89 -1.62
CA GLN A 62 12.44 -11.28 -1.60
C GLN A 62 12.83 -11.81 -2.99
N TYR A 63 12.33 -11.19 -4.07
CA TYR A 63 12.63 -11.55 -5.45
C TYR A 63 13.78 -10.72 -6.05
N GLU A 64 14.26 -9.70 -5.32
CA GLU A 64 15.29 -8.79 -5.80
C GLU A 64 16.70 -9.23 -5.34
N PRO A 65 17.75 -9.04 -6.17
CA PRO A 65 19.12 -9.34 -5.77
C PRO A 65 19.52 -8.53 -4.52
N LYS A 66 20.25 -9.16 -3.59
CA LYS A 66 20.61 -8.57 -2.29
C LYS A 66 21.31 -7.21 -2.42
N GLU A 67 22.21 -7.08 -3.40
CA GLU A 67 22.97 -5.86 -3.66
C GLU A 67 22.10 -4.66 -4.08
N TYR A 68 20.87 -4.91 -4.55
CA TYR A 68 19.94 -3.86 -4.98
C TYR A 68 18.74 -3.69 -4.06
N GLN A 69 18.63 -4.46 -2.98
CA GLN A 69 17.43 -4.43 -2.12
C GLN A 69 17.18 -3.06 -1.50
N GLU A 70 18.24 -2.32 -1.10
CA GLU A 70 18.09 -0.96 -0.56
C GLU A 70 17.51 0.01 -1.61
N TYR A 71 17.97 -0.09 -2.85
CA TYR A 71 17.43 0.69 -3.97
C TYR A 71 15.97 0.34 -4.24
N TYR A 72 15.65 -0.95 -4.35
CA TYR A 72 14.28 -1.38 -4.62
C TYR A 72 13.35 -1.12 -3.44
N ALA A 73 13.83 -1.22 -2.19
CA ALA A 73 13.03 -0.87 -1.01
C ALA A 73 12.52 0.57 -1.10
N SER A 74 13.40 1.52 -1.40
CA SER A 74 13.03 2.93 -1.53
C SER A 74 12.07 3.17 -2.71
N LYS A 75 12.27 2.47 -3.84
CA LYS A 75 11.36 2.54 -4.99
C LYS A 75 9.96 2.03 -4.64
N TRP A 76 9.89 0.85 -3.98
CA TRP A 76 8.63 0.26 -3.57
C TRP A 76 7.94 1.07 -2.48
N ASP A 77 8.69 1.72 -1.58
CA ASP A 77 8.14 2.63 -0.57
C ASP A 77 7.32 3.76 -1.22
N VAL A 78 7.86 4.40 -2.24
CA VAL A 78 7.16 5.45 -2.99
C VAL A 78 5.88 4.93 -3.66
N ILE A 79 5.91 3.73 -4.23
CA ILE A 79 4.77 3.15 -4.94
C ILE A 79 3.70 2.68 -3.95
N THR A 80 4.09 1.94 -2.91
CA THR A 80 3.16 1.28 -2.00
C THR A 80 2.45 2.24 -1.04
N LYS A 81 3.02 3.43 -0.76
CA LYS A 81 2.32 4.45 0.05
C LYS A 81 0.98 4.89 -0.51
N ASN A 82 0.75 4.66 -1.80
CA ASN A 82 -0.48 5.01 -2.50
C ASN A 82 -1.45 3.83 -2.66
N ILE A 83 -1.11 2.67 -2.10
CA ILE A 83 -1.97 1.51 -2.05
C ILE A 83 -2.83 1.59 -0.79
N GLN A 84 -4.13 1.40 -0.97
CA GLN A 84 -5.09 1.38 0.14
C GLN A 84 -5.69 -0.01 0.26
N ASN A 85 -5.97 -0.44 1.48
CA ASN A 85 -6.75 -1.64 1.76
C ASN A 85 -8.05 -1.24 2.46
N VAL A 86 -9.16 -1.68 1.91
CA VAL A 86 -10.51 -1.36 2.41
C VAL A 86 -11.23 -2.66 2.73
N ILE A 87 -11.53 -2.86 4.01
CA ILE A 87 -12.39 -3.98 4.43
C ILE A 87 -13.82 -3.65 4.02
N LYS A 88 -14.49 -4.56 3.31
CA LYS A 88 -15.88 -4.42 2.88
C LYS A 88 -16.83 -5.15 3.78
N GLU A 89 -16.43 -6.34 4.23
CA GLU A 89 -17.27 -7.22 5.03
C GLU A 89 -16.43 -8.05 6.00
N ILE A 90 -16.94 -8.26 7.21
CA ILE A 90 -16.47 -9.27 8.17
C ILE A 90 -17.65 -10.17 8.49
N ARG A 91 -17.56 -11.44 8.11
CA ARG A 91 -18.60 -12.45 8.32
C ARG A 91 -18.14 -13.51 9.31
N PHE A 92 -18.81 -13.59 10.44
CA PHE A 92 -18.60 -14.63 11.44
C PHE A 92 -19.23 -15.94 11.00
N LEU A 93 -18.43 -16.98 10.95
CA LEU A 93 -18.77 -18.34 10.55
C LEU A 93 -18.74 -19.30 11.75
N PRO A 94 -19.33 -20.51 11.64
CA PRO A 94 -19.17 -21.55 12.67
C PRO A 94 -17.72 -21.89 12.94
N ASN A 95 -17.47 -22.55 14.08
CA ASN A 95 -16.14 -23.03 14.48
C ASN A 95 -15.09 -21.93 14.67
N LYS A 96 -15.51 -20.77 15.17
CA LYS A 96 -14.64 -19.61 15.45
C LYS A 96 -13.87 -19.13 14.20
N LYS A 97 -14.47 -19.28 13.03
CA LYS A 97 -13.92 -18.77 11.77
C LYS A 97 -14.56 -17.45 11.38
N VAL A 98 -13.84 -16.70 10.58
CA VAL A 98 -14.30 -15.46 9.95
C VAL A 98 -13.88 -15.48 8.49
N LEU A 99 -14.74 -14.98 7.62
CA LEU A 99 -14.43 -14.63 6.24
C LEU A 99 -14.53 -13.12 6.11
N SER A 100 -13.47 -12.48 5.66
CA SER A 100 -13.48 -11.05 5.35
C SER A 100 -13.31 -10.81 3.85
N ILE A 101 -13.95 -9.77 3.34
CA ILE A 101 -13.75 -9.27 1.98
C ILE A 101 -12.93 -7.99 2.08
N VAL A 102 -11.79 -7.96 1.43
CA VAL A 102 -10.85 -6.85 1.42
C VAL A 102 -10.61 -6.41 -0.02
N THR A 103 -10.79 -5.13 -0.29
CA THR A 103 -10.44 -4.54 -1.58
C THR A 103 -9.10 -3.84 -1.46
N ILE A 104 -8.15 -4.22 -2.30
CA ILE A 104 -6.90 -3.48 -2.51
C ILE A 104 -7.14 -2.49 -3.63
N ILE A 105 -6.92 -1.22 -3.33
CA ILE A 105 -7.00 -0.11 -4.27
C ILE A 105 -5.58 0.35 -4.54
N SER A 106 -5.13 0.19 -5.76
CA SER A 106 -3.80 0.62 -6.18
C SER A 106 -3.87 1.50 -7.41
N PRO A 107 -2.96 2.47 -7.57
CA PRO A 107 -2.76 3.09 -8.86
C PRO A 107 -2.48 2.01 -9.90
N ASP A 108 -2.96 2.20 -11.13
CA ASP A 108 -2.77 1.22 -12.21
C ASP A 108 -1.29 0.89 -12.37
N PRO A 109 -0.88 -0.38 -12.21
CA PRO A 109 0.52 -0.79 -12.27
C PRO A 109 1.22 -0.37 -13.57
N GLU A 110 0.51 -0.32 -14.70
CA GLU A 110 1.07 0.10 -15.97
C GLU A 110 1.65 1.53 -15.93
N ASN A 111 1.15 2.38 -15.03
CA ASN A 111 1.63 3.74 -14.85
C ASN A 111 2.85 3.83 -13.91
N PHE A 112 3.06 2.85 -13.01
CA PHE A 112 4.03 2.94 -11.92
C PHE A 112 5.10 1.85 -11.93
N ILE A 113 4.85 0.70 -12.57
CA ILE A 113 5.82 -0.41 -12.64
C ILE A 113 6.44 -0.49 -14.05
N SER A 114 6.23 0.53 -14.86
CA SER A 114 6.73 0.55 -16.23
C SER A 114 8.17 1.04 -16.29
N LYS A 115 8.93 0.54 -17.27
CA LYS A 115 10.26 1.07 -17.64
C LYS A 115 10.24 2.59 -17.86
N LYS A 116 9.11 3.15 -18.29
CA LYS A 116 8.92 4.59 -18.48
C LYS A 116 9.07 5.39 -17.18
N LEU A 117 8.63 4.86 -16.04
CA LEU A 117 8.80 5.54 -14.75
C LEU A 117 10.29 5.72 -14.42
N ASP A 118 11.07 4.65 -14.58
CA ASP A 118 12.52 4.69 -14.33
C ASP A 118 13.23 5.67 -15.28
N GLU A 119 12.82 5.70 -16.56
CA GLU A 119 13.36 6.64 -17.56
C GLU A 119 13.03 8.09 -17.22
N GLU A 120 11.81 8.40 -16.81
CA GLU A 120 11.38 9.73 -16.38
C GLU A 120 12.11 10.15 -15.10
N ALA A 121 12.26 9.26 -14.12
CA ALA A 121 13.01 9.51 -12.89
C ALA A 121 14.51 9.75 -13.20
N ALA A 122 15.12 8.98 -14.10
CA ALA A 122 16.50 9.18 -14.52
C ALA A 122 16.70 10.55 -15.23
N LYS A 123 15.74 10.97 -16.05
CA LYS A 123 15.74 12.29 -16.66
C LYS A 123 15.63 13.39 -15.61
N ARG A 124 14.74 13.25 -14.63
CA ARG A 124 14.57 14.20 -13.52
C ARG A 124 15.82 14.26 -12.65
N TYR A 125 16.40 13.11 -12.32
CA TYR A 125 17.67 13.03 -11.59
C TYR A 125 18.79 13.81 -12.32
N LYS A 126 18.94 13.60 -13.64
CA LYS A 126 19.92 14.32 -14.45
C LYS A 126 19.68 15.83 -14.46
N GLN A 127 18.43 16.28 -14.52
CA GLN A 127 18.08 17.71 -14.45
C GLN A 127 18.50 18.33 -13.11
N LYS A 128 18.33 17.60 -11.99
CA LYS A 128 18.64 18.08 -10.64
C LYS A 128 20.13 18.06 -10.31
N THR A 129 20.82 17.00 -10.73
CA THR A 129 22.21 16.74 -10.30
C THR A 129 23.25 17.05 -11.37
N GLY A 130 22.82 17.22 -12.62
CA GLY A 130 23.71 17.31 -13.79
C GLY A 130 24.37 15.98 -14.19
N LYS A 131 24.12 14.89 -13.45
CA LYS A 131 24.76 13.57 -13.64
C LYS A 131 23.77 12.58 -14.25
N SER A 132 24.24 11.71 -15.16
CA SER A 132 23.44 10.60 -15.70
C SER A 132 23.64 9.34 -14.84
N ILE A 133 22.55 8.63 -14.55
CA ILE A 133 22.61 7.33 -13.87
C ILE A 133 23.48 6.33 -14.65
N GLU A 134 23.37 6.31 -15.99
CA GLU A 134 24.18 5.42 -16.82
C GLU A 134 25.68 5.73 -16.70
N THR A 135 26.03 7.00 -16.64
CA THR A 135 27.42 7.41 -16.44
C THR A 135 27.94 6.98 -15.08
N LEU A 136 27.10 7.07 -14.03
CA LEU A 136 27.48 6.70 -12.68
C LEU A 136 27.59 5.17 -12.49
N LYS A 137 26.76 4.38 -13.15
CA LYS A 137 26.85 2.91 -13.13
C LYS A 137 28.20 2.38 -13.66
N ASN A 138 28.85 3.14 -14.53
CA ASN A 138 30.16 2.79 -15.11
C ASN A 138 31.34 3.35 -14.29
N GLN A 139 31.08 4.01 -13.17
CA GLN A 139 32.11 4.58 -12.28
C GLN A 139 32.18 3.73 -11.00
N LYS A 140 33.39 3.61 -10.44
CA LYS A 140 33.58 3.01 -9.13
C LYS A 140 33.26 4.05 -8.06
N LEU A 141 32.02 4.10 -7.63
CA LEU A 141 31.56 5.02 -6.58
C LEU A 141 31.96 4.50 -5.19
N SER A 142 32.22 5.41 -4.27
CA SER A 142 32.32 5.11 -2.85
C SER A 142 30.92 4.72 -2.29
N GLU A 143 30.89 4.13 -1.09
CA GLU A 143 29.64 3.81 -0.42
C GLU A 143 28.78 5.06 -0.17
N GLU A 144 29.40 6.15 0.25
CA GLU A 144 28.72 7.44 0.49
C GLU A 144 28.14 8.03 -0.79
N GLU A 145 28.92 8.02 -1.88
CA GLU A 145 28.45 8.46 -3.20
C GLU A 145 27.30 7.60 -3.72
N THR A 146 27.35 6.29 -3.48
CA THR A 146 26.29 5.36 -3.85
C THR A 146 25.02 5.66 -3.07
N LYS A 147 25.11 5.83 -1.74
CA LYS A 147 23.96 6.21 -0.91
C LYS A 147 23.35 7.54 -1.33
N LYS A 148 24.19 8.53 -1.59
CA LYS A 148 23.72 9.82 -2.08
C LYS A 148 23.02 9.70 -3.42
N MET A 149 23.57 8.95 -4.36
CA MET A 149 22.97 8.69 -5.67
C MET A 149 21.57 8.04 -5.53
N ILE A 150 21.46 7.02 -4.68
CA ILE A 150 20.18 6.33 -4.41
C ILE A 150 19.16 7.32 -3.82
N THR A 151 19.56 8.11 -2.82
CA THR A 151 18.68 9.10 -2.18
C THR A 151 18.19 10.15 -3.18
N ASP A 152 19.09 10.72 -3.98
CA ASP A 152 18.77 11.75 -4.98
C ASP A 152 17.86 11.16 -6.09
N PHE A 153 18.11 9.91 -6.51
CA PHE A 153 17.29 9.22 -7.50
C PHE A 153 15.88 8.91 -6.95
N ASN A 154 15.79 8.45 -5.71
CA ASN A 154 14.49 8.18 -5.06
C ASN A 154 13.68 9.47 -4.88
N SER A 155 14.33 10.59 -4.57
CA SER A 155 13.69 11.90 -4.56
C SER A 155 13.13 12.27 -5.94
N ALA A 156 13.89 12.04 -7.00
CA ALA A 156 13.42 12.27 -8.37
C ALA A 156 12.28 11.33 -8.76
N MET A 157 12.33 10.07 -8.33
CA MET A 157 11.27 9.08 -8.51
C MET A 157 9.97 9.52 -7.80
N ALA A 158 10.07 9.95 -6.54
CA ALA A 158 8.92 10.41 -5.77
C ALA A 158 8.20 11.59 -6.47
N GLU A 159 8.94 12.55 -6.98
CA GLU A 159 8.37 13.68 -7.73
C GLU A 159 7.62 13.23 -8.99
N VAL A 160 8.20 12.29 -9.76
CA VAL A 160 7.55 11.75 -10.95
C VAL A 160 6.28 10.98 -10.59
N VAL A 161 6.31 10.21 -9.50
CA VAL A 161 5.11 9.51 -8.99
C VAL A 161 4.05 10.50 -8.55
N ASP A 162 4.41 11.54 -7.79
CA ASP A 162 3.47 12.55 -7.32
C ASP A 162 2.85 13.34 -8.48
N GLU A 163 3.63 13.68 -9.52
CA GLU A 163 3.11 14.29 -10.74
C GLU A 163 2.12 13.38 -11.48
N LYS A 164 2.43 12.08 -11.57
CA LYS A 164 1.52 11.09 -12.19
C LYS A 164 0.26 10.86 -11.37
N LEU A 165 0.34 10.89 -10.05
CA LEU A 165 -0.82 10.78 -9.16
C LEU A 165 -1.72 12.02 -9.24
N ALA A 166 -1.15 13.21 -9.42
CA ALA A 166 -1.90 14.44 -9.62
C ALA A 166 -2.60 14.49 -11.00
N ALA A 167 -2.07 13.78 -11.99
CA ALA A 167 -2.76 13.54 -13.26
C ALA A 167 -3.87 12.52 -13.05
N THR A 168 -4.92 12.53 -13.89
CA THR A 168 -6.05 11.58 -13.82
C THR A 168 -5.55 10.14 -13.94
N VAL A 169 -5.33 9.50 -12.81
CA VAL A 169 -4.80 8.13 -12.74
C VAL A 169 -5.96 7.15 -12.63
N LYS A 170 -5.91 6.10 -13.44
CA LYS A 170 -6.80 4.95 -13.27
C LYS A 170 -6.34 4.15 -12.04
N TYR A 171 -7.30 3.77 -11.21
CA TYR A 171 -7.07 2.87 -10.10
C TYR A 171 -7.52 1.46 -10.46
N SER A 172 -6.74 0.49 -10.01
CA SER A 172 -7.07 -0.92 -10.03
C SER A 172 -7.71 -1.30 -8.70
N TYR A 173 -8.76 -2.10 -8.75
CA TYR A 173 -9.50 -2.62 -7.60
C TYR A 173 -9.45 -4.13 -7.65
N VAL A 174 -8.83 -4.73 -6.64
CA VAL A 174 -8.71 -6.19 -6.56
C VAL A 174 -9.29 -6.65 -5.24
N ASP A 175 -10.31 -7.51 -5.31
CA ASP A 175 -10.95 -8.07 -4.14
C ASP A 175 -10.28 -9.37 -3.71
N TYR A 176 -10.10 -9.52 -2.41
CA TYR A 176 -9.58 -10.72 -1.76
C TYR A 176 -10.56 -11.22 -0.71
N THR A 177 -10.66 -12.53 -0.58
CA THR A 177 -11.19 -13.15 0.62
C THR A 177 -10.05 -13.47 1.56
N VAL A 178 -10.26 -13.15 2.84
CA VAL A 178 -9.33 -13.49 3.93
C VAL A 178 -10.08 -14.38 4.91
N GLU A 179 -9.67 -15.63 5.03
CA GLU A 179 -10.20 -16.56 6.03
C GLU A 179 -9.36 -16.47 7.29
N LEU A 180 -10.01 -16.25 8.44
CA LEU A 180 -9.35 -16.19 9.74
C LEU A 180 -9.96 -17.21 10.69
N ILE A 181 -9.18 -17.61 11.70
CA ILE A 181 -9.62 -18.45 12.82
C ILE A 181 -9.18 -17.86 14.15
N LYS A 182 -10.03 -17.97 15.16
CA LYS A 182 -9.67 -17.58 16.53
C LYS A 182 -8.97 -18.72 17.23
N LYS A 183 -7.70 -18.52 17.60
CA LYS A 183 -6.89 -19.42 18.42
C LYS A 183 -6.60 -18.77 19.78
N GLY A 184 -7.22 -19.31 20.83
CA GLY A 184 -7.15 -18.66 22.14
C GLY A 184 -7.80 -17.27 22.10
N ASN A 185 -6.99 -16.25 22.39
CA ASN A 185 -7.41 -14.84 22.37
C ASN A 185 -6.97 -14.08 21.11
N SER A 186 -6.36 -14.74 20.14
CA SER A 186 -5.85 -14.07 18.93
C SER A 186 -6.54 -14.59 17.67
N TRP A 187 -6.58 -13.72 16.64
CA TRP A 187 -7.01 -14.08 15.31
C TRP A 187 -5.79 -14.37 14.45
N GLU A 188 -5.85 -15.46 13.66
CA GLU A 188 -4.81 -15.85 12.71
C GLU A 188 -5.41 -16.03 11.32
N ILE A 189 -4.68 -15.58 10.32
CA ILE A 189 -5.07 -15.79 8.92
C ILE A 189 -4.78 -17.23 8.55
N LEU A 190 -5.80 -17.91 8.00
CA LEU A 190 -5.69 -19.26 7.46
C LEU A 190 -5.41 -19.26 5.98
N ASP A 191 -6.05 -18.34 5.25
CA ASP A 191 -5.99 -18.32 3.78
C ASP A 191 -6.32 -16.94 3.24
N ILE A 192 -5.71 -16.60 2.11
CA ILE A 192 -5.99 -15.39 1.33
C ILE A 192 -6.16 -15.80 -0.12
N LYS A 193 -7.31 -15.48 -0.71
CA LYS A 193 -7.60 -15.77 -2.12
C LYS A 193 -8.06 -14.52 -2.83
N GLN A 194 -7.51 -14.27 -3.99
CA GLN A 194 -8.04 -13.27 -4.89
C GLN A 194 -9.41 -13.75 -5.42
N LEU A 195 -10.40 -12.87 -5.35
CA LEU A 195 -11.68 -13.10 -6.01
C LEU A 195 -11.50 -12.81 -7.50
N ASN A 196 -11.57 -13.86 -8.31
CA ASN A 196 -11.58 -13.68 -9.77
C ASN A 196 -12.84 -12.90 -10.16
N LYS A 197 -12.67 -11.90 -11.00
CA LYS A 197 -13.76 -11.24 -11.71
C LYS A 197 -14.29 -12.12 -12.80
#